data_2217e49925b3a7cb39f14e17313e7bed
#
_entry.id   2217e49925b3a7cb39f14e17313e7bed
#
_cell.length_a   1.000
_cell.length_b   1.000
_cell.length_c   1.000
_cell.angle_alpha   90.00
_cell.angle_beta   90.00
_cell.angle_gamma   90.00
#
_symmetry.space_group_name_H-M   'P 1'
#
loop_
_entity.id
_entity.type
_entity.pdbx_description
1 polymer ?
#
loop_
_entity_poly.entity_id
_entity_poly.type
_entity_poly.pdbx_seq_one_letter_code
_entity_poly.pdbx_strand_id
1 'polypeptide(L)'
;SGSPLPMSFSEIHYPHQVIVLELQGTALSNINAIKIPRSVALQRLPEKPAPLTEVLALLEQQDWSVLPEEQQPYLQVRVLLDKPEPSLRHKIEQVLEHKAVRLVKIETSYPTQNESNTNHVLLEDVSKLQPEDIFLRMYQQRYQNEPDSQLLTAFRDLLASESQGETE
;
A
#
# COMPACT_ATOMS: atom_id res chain seq x y z
N SER A 1 3.76 21.82 6.56
CA SER A 1 2.36 21.37 6.50
C SER A 1 2.21 20.37 5.36
N GLY A 2 1.54 19.26 5.59
CA GLY A 2 1.29 18.24 4.58
C GLY A 2 0.07 18.56 3.72
N SER A 3 -0.37 17.58 2.90
CA SER A 3 -1.60 17.71 2.12
C SER A 3 -2.81 17.91 3.05
N PRO A 4 -3.73 18.84 2.75
CA PRO A 4 -4.96 19.01 3.52
C PRO A 4 -5.96 17.87 3.33
N LEU A 5 -5.79 17.08 2.27
CA LEU A 5 -6.66 15.95 1.91
C LEU A 5 -5.85 14.66 1.85
N PRO A 6 -6.47 13.51 2.21
CA PRO A 6 -5.83 12.22 2.05
C PRO A 6 -5.66 11.87 0.58
N MET A 7 -4.46 11.44 0.20
CA MET A 7 -4.12 11.02 -1.15
C MET A 7 -4.20 9.50 -1.34
N SER A 8 -4.24 8.75 -0.24
CA SER A 8 -4.31 7.28 -0.29
C SER A 8 -4.92 6.67 0.98
N PHE A 9 -5.24 5.37 0.92
CA PHE A 9 -5.74 4.63 2.08
C PHE A 9 -4.65 4.38 3.15
N SER A 10 -3.37 4.64 2.88
CA SER A 10 -2.33 4.60 3.92
C SER A 10 -2.53 5.71 4.96
N GLU A 11 -3.20 6.79 4.58
CA GLU A 11 -3.47 7.95 5.42
C GLU A 11 -4.81 7.90 6.16
N ILE A 12 -5.45 6.71 6.21
CA ILE A 12 -6.78 6.54 6.82
C ILE A 12 -6.83 7.01 8.28
N HIS A 13 -5.73 6.83 9.01
CA HIS A 13 -5.60 7.22 10.43
C HIS A 13 -4.82 8.52 10.61
N TYR A 14 -4.39 9.16 9.53
CA TYR A 14 -3.59 10.38 9.59
C TYR A 14 -4.47 11.62 9.79
N PRO A 15 -4.26 12.43 10.84
CA PRO A 15 -4.99 13.67 11.03
C PRO A 15 -4.42 14.76 10.12
N HIS A 16 -5.14 15.11 9.06
CA HIS A 16 -4.75 16.23 8.20
C HIS A 16 -4.90 17.55 8.94
N GLN A 17 -3.92 18.43 8.80
CA GLN A 17 -3.90 19.71 9.49
C GLN A 17 -3.09 20.76 8.74
N VAL A 18 -3.41 22.03 8.96
CA VAL A 18 -2.59 23.17 8.60
C VAL A 18 -1.93 23.76 9.83
N ILE A 19 -0.76 24.33 9.66
CA ILE A 19 -0.03 24.94 10.76
C ILE A 19 0.00 26.45 10.52
N VAL A 20 -0.48 27.21 11.48
CA VAL A 20 -0.39 28.67 11.53
C VAL A 20 0.77 29.03 12.42
N LEU A 21 1.71 29.82 11.86
CA LEU A 21 2.88 30.32 12.57
C LEU A 21 2.70 31.81 12.84
N GLU A 22 2.91 32.22 14.06
CA GLU A 22 2.96 33.62 14.46
C GLU A 22 4.41 34.05 14.69
N LEU A 23 4.83 35.11 14.02
CA LEU A 23 6.20 35.62 14.09
C LEU A 23 6.21 37.02 14.73
N GLN A 24 7.16 37.25 15.61
CA GLN A 24 7.49 38.58 16.13
C GLN A 24 8.86 38.98 15.61
N GLY A 25 8.87 39.77 14.53
CA GLY A 25 10.10 40.04 13.77
C GLY A 25 10.61 38.76 13.12
N THR A 26 11.80 38.28 13.50
CA THR A 26 12.41 37.03 13.03
C THR A 26 12.21 35.87 13.98
N ALA A 27 11.61 36.10 15.15
CA ALA A 27 11.39 35.06 16.15
C ALA A 27 9.99 34.41 16.00
N LEU A 28 9.94 33.08 16.08
CA LEU A 28 8.69 32.33 16.14
C LEU A 28 8.06 32.50 17.54
N SER A 29 6.85 33.09 17.60
CA SER A 29 6.15 33.33 18.86
C SER A 29 5.12 32.27 19.19
N ASN A 30 4.46 31.69 18.17
CA ASN A 30 3.42 30.69 18.36
C ASN A 30 3.30 29.74 17.18
N ILE A 31 2.92 28.48 17.47
CA ILE A 31 2.62 27.45 16.48
C ILE A 31 1.24 26.88 16.79
N ASN A 32 0.28 27.06 15.90
CA ASN A 32 -1.08 26.54 16.06
C ASN A 32 -1.40 25.55 14.95
N ALA A 33 -1.73 24.30 15.33
CA ALA A 33 -2.16 23.26 14.43
C ALA A 33 -3.68 23.22 14.32
N ILE A 34 -4.23 23.53 13.17
CA ILE A 34 -5.66 23.48 12.86
C ILE A 34 -5.96 22.20 12.11
N LYS A 35 -6.73 21.29 12.72
CA LYS A 35 -7.17 20.05 12.09
C LYS A 35 -8.22 20.33 11.02
N ILE A 36 -8.05 19.69 9.85
CA ILE A 36 -9.01 19.77 8.75
C ILE A 36 -9.92 18.55 8.85
N PRO A 37 -11.25 18.75 9.04
CA PRO A 37 -12.19 17.64 9.04
C PRO A 37 -12.25 17.00 7.65
N ARG A 38 -12.29 15.68 7.61
CA ARG A 38 -12.41 14.92 6.35
C ARG A 38 -13.84 15.01 5.85
N SER A 39 -14.04 15.51 4.63
CA SER A 39 -15.38 15.63 4.01
C SER A 39 -15.93 14.26 3.58
N VAL A 40 -15.08 13.35 3.14
CA VAL A 40 -15.43 11.99 2.73
C VAL A 40 -14.62 10.99 3.53
N ALA A 41 -15.30 10.05 4.17
CA ALA A 41 -14.64 9.03 4.96
C ALA A 41 -13.86 8.04 4.07
N LEU A 42 -12.70 7.60 4.54
CA LEU A 42 -11.99 6.45 3.98
C LEU A 42 -12.25 5.25 4.88
N GLN A 43 -12.69 4.15 4.29
CA GLN A 43 -12.96 2.91 5.02
C GLN A 43 -12.16 1.77 4.40
N ARG A 44 -11.64 0.91 5.26
CA ARG A 44 -10.91 -0.30 4.85
C ARG A 44 -11.59 -1.49 5.50
N LEU A 45 -12.06 -2.44 4.69
CA LEU A 45 -12.76 -3.63 5.17
C LEU A 45 -12.29 -4.87 4.39
N PRO A 46 -11.99 -5.93 5.11
CA PRO A 46 -11.65 -5.96 6.52
C PRO A 46 -10.34 -5.22 6.82
N GLU A 47 -10.04 -4.98 8.09
CA GLU A 47 -8.79 -4.29 8.48
C GLU A 47 -7.55 -5.12 8.16
N LYS A 48 -7.66 -6.45 8.27
CA LYS A 48 -6.64 -7.41 7.80
C LYS A 48 -7.23 -8.20 6.63
N PRO A 49 -6.40 -8.62 5.64
CA PRO A 49 -6.88 -9.48 4.56
C PRO A 49 -7.56 -10.73 5.10
N ALA A 50 -8.75 -11.06 4.59
CA ALA A 50 -9.53 -12.23 4.98
C ALA A 50 -10.00 -13.01 3.74
N PRO A 51 -10.37 -14.30 3.88
CA PRO A 51 -10.91 -15.08 2.78
C PRO A 51 -12.14 -14.43 2.13
N LEU A 52 -12.30 -14.62 0.82
CA LEU A 52 -13.36 -13.96 0.05
C LEU A 52 -14.75 -14.18 0.66
N THR A 53 -15.05 -15.38 1.14
CA THR A 53 -16.34 -15.71 1.75
C THR A 53 -16.62 -14.86 2.99
N GLU A 54 -15.63 -14.67 3.84
CA GLU A 54 -15.75 -13.83 5.04
C GLU A 54 -15.91 -12.36 4.68
N VAL A 55 -15.16 -11.90 3.67
CA VAL A 55 -15.24 -10.52 3.18
C VAL A 55 -16.63 -10.22 2.64
N LEU A 56 -17.21 -11.11 1.82
CA LEU A 56 -18.56 -10.93 1.27
C LEU A 56 -19.61 -10.88 2.40
N ALA A 57 -19.55 -11.81 3.35
CA ALA A 57 -20.46 -11.81 4.51
C ALA A 57 -20.33 -10.52 5.35
N LEU A 58 -19.11 -10.03 5.56
CA LEU A 58 -18.88 -8.80 6.29
C LEU A 58 -19.44 -7.58 5.53
N LEU A 59 -19.27 -7.53 4.21
CA LEU A 59 -19.82 -6.47 3.37
C LEU A 59 -21.34 -6.51 3.32
N GLU A 60 -21.97 -7.71 3.35
CA GLU A 60 -23.42 -7.87 3.42
C GLU A 60 -23.99 -7.33 4.74
N GLN A 61 -23.34 -7.64 5.86
CA GLN A 61 -23.77 -7.21 7.20
C GLN A 61 -23.51 -5.73 7.48
N GLN A 62 -22.60 -5.13 6.73
CA GLN A 62 -22.25 -3.73 6.95
C GLN A 62 -23.34 -2.82 6.39
N ASP A 63 -23.88 -1.96 7.25
CA ASP A 63 -24.78 -0.89 6.86
C ASP A 63 -24.02 0.43 6.74
N TRP A 64 -24.30 1.15 5.65
CA TRP A 64 -23.83 2.52 5.47
C TRP A 64 -25.03 3.46 5.53
N SER A 65 -24.86 4.55 6.30
CA SER A 65 -25.87 5.62 6.33
C SER A 65 -26.13 6.15 4.92
N VAL A 66 -27.37 6.40 4.59
CA VAL A 66 -27.74 7.01 3.30
C VAL A 66 -27.20 8.44 3.29
N LEU A 67 -26.19 8.66 2.46
CA LEU A 67 -25.54 9.95 2.25
C LEU A 67 -25.65 10.33 0.78
N PRO A 68 -25.64 11.63 0.46
CA PRO A 68 -25.48 12.08 -0.92
C PRO A 68 -24.26 11.41 -1.55
N GLU A 69 -24.31 11.12 -2.85
CA GLU A 69 -23.26 10.39 -3.56
C GLU A 69 -21.87 11.00 -3.34
N GLU A 70 -21.78 12.32 -3.27
CA GLU A 70 -20.55 13.08 -3.06
C GLU A 70 -19.92 12.85 -1.66
N GLN A 71 -20.75 12.47 -0.67
CA GLN A 71 -20.32 12.24 0.71
C GLN A 71 -20.19 10.75 1.07
N GLN A 72 -20.59 9.86 0.16
CA GLN A 72 -20.44 8.42 0.39
C GLN A 72 -18.97 8.04 0.63
N PRO A 73 -18.69 7.19 1.62
CA PRO A 73 -17.34 6.81 1.95
C PRO A 73 -16.64 6.07 0.80
N TYR A 74 -15.35 6.31 0.67
CA TYR A 74 -14.49 5.51 -0.21
C TYR A 74 -14.10 4.22 0.50
N LEU A 75 -14.29 3.09 -0.18
CA LEU A 75 -14.01 1.76 0.36
C LEU A 75 -12.81 1.12 -0.31
N GLN A 76 -11.89 0.62 0.53
CA GLN A 76 -10.87 -0.34 0.15
C GLN A 76 -11.25 -1.70 0.73
N VAL A 77 -11.37 -2.71 -0.14
CA VAL A 77 -11.64 -4.10 0.25
C VAL A 77 -10.33 -4.89 0.21
N ARG A 78 -10.04 -5.65 1.27
CA ARG A 78 -8.82 -6.47 1.37
C ARG A 78 -9.19 -7.95 1.40
N VAL A 79 -8.71 -8.70 0.42
CA VAL A 79 -9.06 -10.11 0.23
C VAL A 79 -7.82 -10.98 0.26
N LEU A 80 -7.88 -12.06 1.02
CA LEU A 80 -6.91 -13.13 0.99
C LEU A 80 -7.40 -14.20 0.00
N LEU A 81 -6.62 -14.49 -1.02
CA LEU A 81 -6.95 -15.47 -2.07
C LEU A 81 -5.91 -16.58 -2.12
N ASP A 82 -6.36 -17.83 -2.16
CA ASP A 82 -5.46 -18.97 -2.40
C ASP A 82 -5.07 -19.09 -3.88
N LYS A 83 -5.96 -18.66 -4.78
CA LYS A 83 -5.79 -18.70 -6.23
C LYS A 83 -6.35 -17.41 -6.85
N PRO A 84 -5.87 -17.00 -8.03
CA PRO A 84 -6.45 -15.90 -8.78
C PRO A 84 -7.95 -16.10 -9.02
N GLU A 85 -8.77 -15.12 -8.68
CA GLU A 85 -10.23 -15.13 -8.84
C GLU A 85 -10.62 -14.06 -9.88
N PRO A 86 -10.87 -14.42 -11.15
CA PRO A 86 -11.18 -13.45 -12.20
C PRO A 86 -12.47 -12.66 -11.97
N SER A 87 -13.46 -13.26 -11.27
CA SER A 87 -14.75 -12.63 -10.97
C SER A 87 -14.78 -11.87 -9.63
N LEU A 88 -13.64 -11.71 -8.96
CA LEU A 88 -13.53 -11.08 -7.65
C LEU A 88 -14.24 -9.73 -7.58
N ARG A 89 -13.91 -8.85 -8.52
CA ARG A 89 -14.49 -7.50 -8.58
C ARG A 89 -15.99 -7.54 -8.72
N HIS A 90 -16.50 -8.36 -9.63
CA HIS A 90 -17.94 -8.50 -9.88
C HIS A 90 -18.69 -8.99 -8.63
N LYS A 91 -18.14 -9.99 -7.92
CA LYS A 91 -18.74 -10.51 -6.68
C LYS A 91 -18.84 -9.44 -5.59
N ILE A 92 -17.81 -8.62 -5.44
CA ILE A 92 -17.80 -7.53 -4.46
C ILE A 92 -18.77 -6.42 -4.87
N GLU A 93 -18.77 -6.01 -6.14
CA GLU A 93 -19.68 -4.97 -6.66
C GLU A 93 -21.15 -5.41 -6.54
N GLN A 94 -21.45 -6.67 -6.76
CA GLN A 94 -22.82 -7.22 -6.60
C GLN A 94 -23.34 -7.08 -5.15
N VAL A 95 -22.49 -7.34 -4.16
CA VAL A 95 -22.84 -7.17 -2.74
C VAL A 95 -23.01 -5.70 -2.36
N LEU A 96 -22.33 -4.80 -3.05
CA LEU A 96 -22.34 -3.36 -2.79
C LEU A 96 -23.39 -2.59 -3.62
N GLU A 97 -24.10 -3.25 -4.55
CA GLU A 97 -24.95 -2.60 -5.57
C GLU A 97 -26.00 -1.62 -5.00
N HIS A 98 -26.52 -1.90 -3.80
CA HIS A 98 -27.52 -1.04 -3.17
C HIS A 98 -27.03 -0.34 -1.90
N LYS A 99 -25.74 -0.29 -1.70
CA LYS A 99 -25.11 0.29 -0.50
C LYS A 99 -24.52 1.67 -0.78
N ALA A 100 -24.71 2.60 0.15
CA ALA A 100 -24.25 3.99 0.02
C ALA A 100 -22.73 4.10 0.26
N VAL A 101 -21.93 3.41 -0.57
CA VAL A 101 -20.47 3.34 -0.47
C VAL A 101 -19.83 3.26 -1.85
N ARG A 102 -18.66 3.86 -2.02
CA ARG A 102 -17.91 3.86 -3.27
C ARG A 102 -16.71 2.94 -3.21
N LEU A 103 -16.76 1.82 -3.92
CA LEU A 103 -15.62 0.91 -4.05
C LEU A 103 -14.52 1.55 -4.89
N VAL A 104 -13.37 1.80 -4.30
CA VAL A 104 -12.21 2.43 -4.97
C VAL A 104 -11.09 1.44 -5.23
N LYS A 105 -10.81 0.59 -4.25
CA LYS A 105 -9.67 -0.33 -4.35
C LYS A 105 -10.01 -1.71 -3.82
N ILE A 106 -9.59 -2.74 -4.56
CA ILE A 106 -9.53 -4.11 -4.07
C ILE A 106 -8.05 -4.47 -3.95
N GLU A 107 -7.64 -4.84 -2.75
CA GLU A 107 -6.28 -5.29 -2.45
C GLU A 107 -6.32 -6.79 -2.23
N THR A 108 -5.59 -7.54 -3.04
CA THR A 108 -5.48 -8.98 -2.94
C THR A 108 -4.16 -9.38 -2.31
N SER A 109 -4.22 -10.31 -1.38
CA SER A 109 -3.05 -10.95 -0.77
C SER A 109 -3.14 -12.46 -1.01
N TYR A 110 -2.01 -13.11 -1.13
CA TYR A 110 -1.93 -14.56 -1.25
C TYR A 110 -1.22 -15.12 -0.04
N PRO A 111 -1.64 -16.27 0.50
CA PRO A 111 -0.89 -16.92 1.58
C PRO A 111 0.50 -17.22 1.04
N THR A 112 1.49 -16.58 1.61
CA THR A 112 2.87 -16.93 1.32
C THR A 112 3.11 -18.28 1.96
N GLN A 113 3.36 -19.33 1.19
CA GLN A 113 3.71 -20.65 1.70
C GLN A 113 5.04 -20.67 2.50
N ASN A 114 5.64 -19.51 2.72
CA ASN A 114 6.87 -19.34 3.48
C ASN A 114 6.76 -18.16 4.44
N GLU A 115 6.01 -18.31 5.55
CA GLU A 115 6.23 -17.46 6.73
C GLU A 115 7.61 -17.72 7.39
N SER A 116 8.37 -18.67 6.88
CA SER A 116 9.70 -18.99 7.42
C SER A 116 10.85 -18.24 6.77
N ASN A 117 10.62 -17.37 5.76
CA ASN A 117 11.70 -16.61 5.11
C ASN A 117 11.35 -15.18 4.74
N THR A 118 10.35 -14.57 5.37
CA THR A 118 10.40 -13.11 5.50
C THR A 118 11.39 -12.84 6.63
N ASN A 119 12.67 -13.09 6.38
CA ASN A 119 13.68 -12.29 7.00
C ASN A 119 13.25 -10.85 6.69
N HIS A 120 12.70 -10.16 7.70
CA HIS A 120 12.85 -8.74 7.82
C HIS A 120 14.35 -8.52 7.63
N VAL A 121 14.76 -8.23 6.42
CA VAL A 121 16.01 -7.56 6.20
C VAL A 121 15.81 -6.25 6.94
N LEU A 122 16.24 -6.25 8.21
CA LEU A 122 16.31 -5.04 9.00
C LEU A 122 16.99 -4.01 8.10
N LEU A 123 16.40 -2.86 7.95
CA LEU A 123 16.88 -1.76 7.09
C LEU A 123 18.38 -1.42 7.32
N GLU A 124 18.95 -1.92 8.39
CA GLU A 124 20.38 -1.81 8.73
C GLU A 124 21.31 -2.68 7.87
N ASP A 125 20.82 -3.74 7.23
CA ASP A 125 21.67 -4.64 6.44
C ASP A 125 21.62 -4.38 4.93
N VAL A 126 20.68 -3.58 4.41
CA VAL A 126 20.56 -3.33 2.97
C VAL A 126 21.78 -2.57 2.42
N SER A 127 22.38 -1.70 3.22
CA SER A 127 23.57 -0.93 2.82
C SER A 127 24.85 -1.78 2.72
N LYS A 128 24.83 -3.02 3.22
CA LYS A 128 25.97 -3.96 3.19
C LYS A 128 25.81 -5.06 2.14
N LEU A 129 24.63 -5.20 1.55
CA LEU A 129 24.38 -6.22 0.53
C LEU A 129 24.94 -5.74 -0.83
N GLN A 130 25.72 -6.60 -1.47
CA GLN A 130 26.16 -6.38 -2.83
C GLN A 130 24.90 -6.44 -3.77
N PRO A 131 24.82 -5.61 -4.81
CA PRO A 131 23.72 -5.66 -5.78
C PRO A 131 23.49 -7.06 -6.38
N GLU A 132 24.55 -7.83 -6.54
CA GLU A 132 24.52 -9.22 -7.01
C GLU A 132 23.78 -10.15 -6.03
N ASP A 133 23.97 -9.98 -4.72
CA ASP A 133 23.28 -10.79 -3.69
C ASP A 133 21.78 -10.51 -3.68
N ILE A 134 21.41 -9.25 -3.91
CA ILE A 134 20.00 -8.85 -4.02
C ILE A 134 19.36 -9.47 -5.26
N PHE A 135 20.07 -9.41 -6.41
CA PHE A 135 19.61 -10.01 -7.66
C PHE A 135 19.41 -11.52 -7.52
N LEU A 136 20.39 -12.24 -6.96
CA LEU A 136 20.31 -13.68 -6.74
C LEU A 136 19.11 -14.06 -5.87
N ARG A 137 18.90 -13.36 -4.75
CA ARG A 137 17.77 -13.61 -3.84
C ARG A 137 16.43 -13.34 -4.52
N MET A 138 16.29 -12.23 -5.26
CA MET A 138 15.08 -11.90 -5.98
C MET A 138 14.79 -12.91 -7.10
N TYR A 139 15.82 -13.34 -7.82
CA TYR A 139 15.70 -14.33 -8.89
C TYR A 139 15.24 -15.68 -8.33
N GLN A 140 15.88 -16.15 -7.27
CA GLN A 140 15.54 -17.40 -6.61
C GLN A 140 14.13 -17.37 -6.01
N GLN A 141 13.71 -16.23 -5.44
CA GLN A 141 12.36 -16.05 -4.91
C GLN A 141 11.29 -16.10 -6.02
N ARG A 142 11.60 -15.56 -7.21
CA ARG A 142 10.65 -15.47 -8.31
C ARG A 142 10.57 -16.73 -9.16
N TYR A 143 11.72 -17.36 -9.42
CA TYR A 143 11.84 -18.48 -10.37
C TYR A 143 12.14 -19.82 -9.70
N GLN A 144 12.44 -19.83 -8.40
CA GLN A 144 12.78 -21.02 -7.59
C GLN A 144 13.98 -21.83 -8.15
N ASN A 145 14.79 -21.20 -8.99
CA ASN A 145 15.99 -21.75 -9.61
C ASN A 145 17.13 -20.74 -9.50
N GLU A 146 18.36 -21.21 -9.64
CA GLU A 146 19.52 -20.34 -9.78
C GLU A 146 19.58 -19.72 -11.18
N PRO A 147 20.00 -18.45 -11.33
CA PRO A 147 20.17 -17.83 -12.64
C PRO A 147 21.28 -18.50 -13.46
N ASP A 148 21.07 -18.60 -14.74
CA ASP A 148 22.08 -19.10 -15.68
C ASP A 148 23.34 -18.22 -15.64
N SER A 149 24.50 -18.86 -15.86
CA SER A 149 25.82 -18.20 -15.90
C SER A 149 25.88 -17.03 -16.89
N GLN A 150 25.18 -17.11 -18.02
CA GLN A 150 25.10 -16.03 -19.01
C GLN A 150 24.34 -14.82 -18.46
N LEU A 151 23.27 -15.03 -17.70
CA LEU A 151 22.48 -13.97 -17.09
C LEU A 151 23.27 -13.27 -15.97
N LEU A 152 24.02 -14.02 -15.18
CA LEU A 152 24.91 -13.46 -14.16
C LEU A 152 26.02 -12.61 -14.77
N THR A 153 26.61 -13.07 -15.86
CA THR A 153 27.63 -12.30 -16.59
C THR A 153 27.07 -11.00 -17.11
N ALA A 154 25.90 -11.05 -17.78
CA ALA A 154 25.23 -9.86 -18.29
C ALA A 154 24.87 -8.86 -17.16
N PHE A 155 24.44 -9.34 -16.00
CA PHE A 155 24.15 -8.49 -14.84
C PHE A 155 25.41 -7.81 -14.31
N ARG A 156 26.54 -8.52 -14.23
CA ARG A 156 27.83 -7.95 -13.82
C ARG A 156 28.35 -6.91 -14.81
N ASP A 157 28.19 -7.15 -16.10
CA ASP A 157 28.58 -6.20 -17.14
C ASP A 157 27.77 -4.89 -17.04
N LEU A 158 26.47 -4.99 -16.72
CA LEU A 158 25.63 -3.81 -16.48
C LEU A 158 26.09 -3.02 -15.25
N LEU A 159 26.39 -3.68 -14.14
CA LEU A 159 26.91 -3.02 -12.94
C LEU A 159 28.26 -2.34 -13.18
N ALA A 160 29.13 -2.97 -13.96
CA ALA A 160 30.43 -2.39 -14.32
C ALA A 160 30.26 -1.15 -15.22
N SER A 161 29.27 -1.12 -16.10
CA SER A 161 28.99 0.03 -16.97
C SER A 161 28.41 1.23 -16.21
N GLU A 162 27.55 1.00 -15.19
CA GLU A 162 27.02 2.09 -14.36
C GLU A 162 28.10 2.72 -13.47
N SER A 163 29.02 1.93 -12.94
CA SER A 163 30.10 2.46 -12.09
C SER A 163 31.10 3.35 -12.85
N GLN A 164 31.11 3.31 -14.19
CA GLN A 164 31.96 4.18 -15.03
C GLN A 164 31.25 5.45 -15.48
N GLY A 165 29.93 5.55 -15.35
CA GLY A 165 29.11 6.69 -15.78
C GLY A 165 28.98 7.82 -14.74
N GLU A 166 29.40 7.63 -13.49
CA GLU A 166 29.30 8.65 -12.44
C GLU A 166 30.55 9.54 -12.26
N THR A 167 31.46 9.52 -13.22
CA THR A 167 32.72 10.31 -13.14
C THR A 167 32.85 11.37 -14.24
N GLU A 168 31.72 12.01 -14.67
CA GLU A 168 31.79 13.24 -15.46
C GLU A 168 30.95 14.35 -14.84
#